data_6e3483e7f94e9c31aaebed8db1af7cff
#
_entry.id   6e3483e7f94e9c31aaebed8db1af7cff
#
_cell.length_a   1.000
_cell.length_b   1.000
_cell.length_c   1.000
_cell.angle_alpha   90.00
_cell.angle_beta   90.00
_cell.angle_gamma   90.00
#
_symmetry.space_group_name_H-M   'P 1'
#
loop_
_entity.id
_entity.type
_entity.pdbx_description
1 polymer ?
#
loop_
_entity_poly.entity_id
_entity_poly.type
_entity_poly.pdbx_seq_one_letter_code
_entity_poly.pdbx_strand_id
1 'polypeptide(L)'
;KCTGCGKCVTACPYDAVFFNEQEHIAQKCTGCAHLLDHGAKQPRGVEACPTDALQFGEEADLQDLIEGASVLKPETGAGPRVYYRNIPGQFIAGTVDDPVEKEVVIGARCLLNSGGKRWETRTDEYGDFWFNDLPVGLFDLSIQMQGYGVKLFEKLRTRQCVNLGDIPLEREETK
;
A
#
# COMPACT_ATOMS: atom_id res chain seq x y z
N LYS A 1 7.04 30.74 -13.69
CA LYS A 1 7.12 30.21 -15.07
C LYS A 1 8.02 28.97 -15.03
N CYS A 2 7.57 27.85 -15.60
CA CYS A 2 8.39 26.62 -15.66
C CYS A 2 9.62 26.83 -16.56
N THR A 3 10.79 26.37 -16.11
CA THR A 3 12.05 26.45 -16.86
C THR A 3 12.42 25.11 -17.51
N GLY A 4 11.61 24.06 -17.33
CA GLY A 4 11.88 22.72 -17.87
C GLY A 4 12.98 21.93 -17.15
N CYS A 5 13.41 22.36 -15.98
CA CYS A 5 14.55 21.70 -15.29
C CYS A 5 14.25 20.35 -14.64
N GLY A 6 12.98 19.91 -14.56
CA GLY A 6 12.56 18.62 -14.02
C GLY A 6 12.73 18.41 -12.52
N LYS A 7 13.40 19.31 -11.79
CA LYS A 7 13.71 19.14 -10.35
C LYS A 7 12.48 18.91 -9.46
N CYS A 8 11.34 19.49 -9.80
CA CYS A 8 10.10 19.32 -9.06
C CYS A 8 9.51 17.90 -9.15
N VAL A 9 9.82 17.17 -10.22
CA VAL A 9 9.40 15.77 -10.39
C VAL A 9 10.08 14.90 -9.35
N THR A 10 11.41 14.95 -9.28
CA THR A 10 12.20 14.16 -8.34
C THR A 10 12.05 14.61 -6.89
N ALA A 11 11.71 15.88 -6.67
CA ALA A 11 11.50 16.43 -5.34
C ALA A 11 10.10 16.18 -4.77
N CYS A 12 9.14 15.73 -5.59
CA CYS A 12 7.78 15.49 -5.14
C CYS A 12 7.71 14.18 -4.31
N PRO A 13 7.38 14.24 -3.01
CA PRO A 13 7.32 13.02 -2.20
C PRO A 13 6.12 12.14 -2.53
N TYR A 14 5.17 12.64 -3.33
CA TYR A 14 3.91 11.97 -3.68
C TYR A 14 3.87 11.44 -5.11
N ASP A 15 4.95 11.59 -5.89
CA ASP A 15 5.01 11.28 -7.32
C ASP A 15 3.87 11.90 -8.14
N ALA A 16 3.40 13.08 -7.68
CA ALA A 16 2.24 13.77 -8.24
C ALA A 16 2.59 14.75 -9.37
N VAL A 17 3.86 14.89 -9.69
CA VAL A 17 4.37 15.78 -10.74
C VAL A 17 5.00 14.94 -11.83
N PHE A 18 4.59 15.14 -13.06
CA PHE A 18 5.19 14.49 -14.23
C PHE A 18 5.80 15.51 -15.17
N PHE A 19 6.74 15.08 -15.99
CA PHE A 19 7.40 15.93 -16.97
C PHE A 19 6.84 15.65 -18.37
N ASN A 20 6.37 16.70 -19.03
CA ASN A 20 5.95 16.61 -20.42
C ASN A 20 7.17 16.88 -21.31
N GLU A 21 7.70 15.84 -21.93
CA GLU A 21 8.89 15.88 -22.76
C GLU A 21 8.69 16.72 -24.03
N GLN A 22 7.48 16.73 -24.58
CA GLN A 22 7.17 17.45 -25.83
C GLN A 22 7.13 18.96 -25.59
N GLU A 23 6.56 19.40 -24.49
CA GLU A 23 6.41 20.80 -24.15
C GLU A 23 7.52 21.34 -23.22
N HIS A 24 8.40 20.46 -22.75
CA HIS A 24 9.47 20.78 -21.81
C HIS A 24 8.99 21.48 -20.53
N ILE A 25 7.86 21.03 -19.97
CA ILE A 25 7.28 21.55 -18.75
C ILE A 25 6.90 20.47 -17.76
N ALA A 26 7.01 20.78 -16.47
CA ALA A 26 6.46 19.97 -15.41
C ALA A 26 4.97 20.27 -15.23
N GLN A 27 4.16 19.22 -15.09
CA GLN A 27 2.70 19.29 -14.95
C GLN A 27 2.25 18.47 -13.76
N LYS A 28 1.11 18.85 -13.18
CA LYS A 28 0.40 18.06 -12.16
C LYS A 28 -1.11 18.30 -12.28
N CYS A 29 -1.88 17.42 -11.66
CA CYS A 29 -3.33 17.65 -11.55
C CYS A 29 -3.62 19.01 -10.89
N THR A 30 -4.46 19.80 -11.54
CA THR A 30 -4.87 21.14 -11.08
C THR A 30 -6.17 21.12 -10.26
N GLY A 31 -6.75 19.93 -9.99
CA GLY A 31 -8.09 19.83 -9.39
C GLY A 31 -9.18 20.41 -10.28
N CYS A 32 -8.96 20.42 -11.61
CA CYS A 32 -9.87 21.06 -12.59
C CYS A 32 -10.12 22.56 -12.34
N ALA A 33 -9.11 23.31 -11.87
CA ALA A 33 -9.22 24.73 -11.58
C ALA A 33 -9.91 25.53 -12.71
N HIS A 34 -9.56 25.24 -13.98
CA HIS A 34 -10.16 25.86 -15.15
C HIS A 34 -11.69 25.68 -15.25
N LEU A 35 -12.25 24.60 -14.70
CA LEU A 35 -13.70 24.37 -14.66
C LEU A 35 -14.33 25.07 -13.45
N LEU A 36 -13.65 25.00 -12.30
CA LEU A 36 -14.11 25.64 -11.06
C LEU A 36 -14.17 27.16 -11.21
N ASP A 37 -13.17 27.77 -11.86
CA ASP A 37 -13.11 29.19 -12.17
C ASP A 37 -14.26 29.65 -13.12
N HIS A 38 -14.85 28.70 -13.85
CA HIS A 38 -15.98 28.90 -14.75
C HIS A 38 -17.33 28.41 -14.18
N GLY A 39 -17.39 28.18 -12.88
CA GLY A 39 -18.63 27.91 -12.15
C GLY A 39 -18.99 26.42 -12.00
N ALA A 40 -18.10 25.49 -12.34
CA ALA A 40 -18.30 24.09 -11.97
C ALA A 40 -18.26 23.94 -10.45
N LYS A 41 -19.14 23.10 -9.90
CA LYS A 41 -19.24 22.89 -8.45
C LYS A 41 -18.16 21.99 -7.89
N GLN A 42 -17.65 21.07 -8.70
CA GLN A 42 -16.65 20.09 -8.29
C GLN A 42 -15.76 19.64 -9.46
N PRO A 43 -14.57 19.07 -9.17
CA PRO A 43 -13.69 18.50 -10.20
C PRO A 43 -14.31 17.29 -10.89
N ARG A 44 -13.93 17.06 -12.15
CA ARG A 44 -14.41 15.91 -12.94
C ARG A 44 -14.16 14.55 -12.29
N GLY A 45 -13.05 14.37 -11.57
CA GLY A 45 -12.74 13.12 -10.88
C GLY A 45 -13.74 12.82 -9.76
N VAL A 46 -14.21 13.85 -9.06
CA VAL A 46 -15.24 13.75 -8.02
C VAL A 46 -16.59 13.42 -8.65
N GLU A 47 -16.96 14.15 -9.70
CA GLU A 47 -18.22 13.94 -10.44
C GLU A 47 -18.33 12.54 -11.03
N ALA A 48 -17.21 11.97 -11.48
CA ALA A 48 -17.17 10.65 -12.10
C ALA A 48 -16.97 9.50 -11.09
N CYS A 49 -16.85 9.76 -9.79
CA CYS A 49 -16.63 8.73 -8.78
C CYS A 49 -17.94 7.96 -8.51
N PRO A 50 -18.04 6.66 -8.88
CA PRO A 50 -19.29 5.93 -8.77
C PRO A 50 -19.65 5.51 -7.33
N THR A 51 -18.70 5.64 -6.41
CA THR A 51 -18.83 5.22 -5.01
C THR A 51 -18.86 6.40 -4.03
N ASP A 52 -18.87 7.63 -4.53
CA ASP A 52 -18.78 8.86 -3.74
C ASP A 52 -17.58 8.90 -2.76
N ALA A 53 -16.54 8.11 -3.07
CA ALA A 53 -15.34 8.03 -2.24
C ALA A 53 -14.49 9.31 -2.27
N LEU A 54 -14.69 10.15 -3.31
CA LEU A 54 -14.00 11.42 -3.45
C LEU A 54 -14.93 12.55 -3.06
N GLN A 55 -14.52 13.33 -2.08
CA GLN A 55 -15.23 14.55 -1.63
C GLN A 55 -14.36 15.77 -1.95
N PHE A 56 -14.99 16.88 -2.31
CA PHE A 56 -14.31 18.11 -2.65
C PHE A 56 -15.08 19.32 -2.10
N GLY A 57 -14.38 20.26 -1.49
CA GLY A 57 -14.96 21.48 -0.94
C GLY A 57 -13.92 22.28 -0.17
N GLU A 58 -14.37 23.37 0.45
CA GLU A 58 -13.57 24.12 1.40
C GLU A 58 -13.38 23.32 2.69
N GLU A 59 -12.21 23.47 3.34
CA GLU A 59 -11.94 22.75 4.59
C GLU A 59 -12.98 23.01 5.67
N ALA A 60 -13.53 24.21 5.72
CA ALA A 60 -14.57 24.56 6.68
C ALA A 60 -15.85 23.74 6.50
N ASP A 61 -16.19 23.41 5.26
CA ASP A 61 -17.40 22.64 4.93
C ASP A 61 -17.19 21.11 5.09
N LEU A 62 -15.93 20.68 5.16
CA LEU A 62 -15.53 19.28 5.24
C LEU A 62 -14.99 18.87 6.62
N GLN A 63 -15.14 19.70 7.65
CA GLN A 63 -14.57 19.44 8.98
C GLN A 63 -14.91 18.06 9.54
N ASP A 64 -16.17 17.63 9.45
CA ASP A 64 -16.64 16.33 9.93
C ASP A 64 -15.96 15.14 9.20
N LEU A 65 -15.53 15.34 7.95
CA LEU A 65 -14.82 14.36 7.16
C LEU A 65 -13.31 14.39 7.42
N ILE A 66 -12.78 15.57 7.73
CA ILE A 66 -11.36 15.78 8.02
C ILE A 66 -11.01 15.29 9.43
N GLU A 67 -11.96 15.42 10.37
CA GLU A 67 -11.75 14.94 11.74
C GLU A 67 -11.49 13.41 11.76
N GLY A 68 -10.34 13.03 12.30
CA GLY A 68 -9.85 11.64 12.32
C GLY A 68 -9.30 11.12 10.98
N ALA A 69 -9.23 11.97 9.94
CA ALA A 69 -8.58 11.60 8.69
C ALA A 69 -7.04 11.72 8.80
N SER A 70 -6.35 11.03 7.91
CA SER A 70 -4.89 11.04 7.82
C SER A 70 -4.42 11.73 6.55
N VAL A 71 -3.22 12.28 6.56
CA VAL A 71 -2.52 12.75 5.37
C VAL A 71 -1.40 11.78 5.01
N LEU A 72 -1.09 11.65 3.73
CA LEU A 72 0.04 10.82 3.31
C LEU A 72 1.36 11.51 3.60
N LYS A 73 2.35 10.72 4.06
CA LYS A 73 3.73 11.17 4.32
C LYS A 73 3.83 12.45 5.17
N PRO A 74 3.20 12.50 6.34
CA PRO A 74 3.21 13.69 7.20
C PRO A 74 4.62 14.09 7.64
N GLU A 75 5.55 13.14 7.68
CA GLU A 75 6.95 13.35 8.04
C GLU A 75 7.70 14.25 7.06
N THR A 76 7.18 14.48 5.87
CA THR A 76 7.80 15.36 4.85
C THR A 76 7.59 16.84 5.15
N GLY A 77 6.63 17.18 6.01
CA GLY A 77 6.26 18.57 6.31
C GLY A 77 5.63 19.32 5.12
N ALA A 78 5.25 18.63 4.04
CA ALA A 78 4.73 19.25 2.82
C ALA A 78 3.31 19.81 2.96
N GLY A 79 2.58 19.45 4.04
CA GLY A 79 1.25 19.96 4.36
C GLY A 79 0.22 19.73 3.23
N PRO A 80 0.02 18.49 2.76
CA PRO A 80 -0.95 18.23 1.69
C PRO A 80 -2.36 18.49 2.18
N ARG A 81 -3.20 19.08 1.31
CA ARG A 81 -4.64 19.27 1.54
C ARG A 81 -5.47 18.15 0.91
N VAL A 82 -4.96 16.93 0.99
CA VAL A 82 -5.67 15.69 0.62
C VAL A 82 -5.69 14.81 1.86
N TYR A 83 -6.90 14.57 2.32
CA TYR A 83 -7.19 13.82 3.54
C TYR A 83 -7.75 12.45 3.19
N TYR A 84 -7.35 11.44 3.95
CA TYR A 84 -7.74 10.06 3.70
C TYR A 84 -8.42 9.47 4.94
N ARG A 85 -9.55 8.84 4.74
CA ARG A 85 -10.23 8.04 5.76
C ARG A 85 -10.10 6.58 5.41
N ASN A 86 -9.94 5.74 6.44
CA ASN A 86 -9.89 4.27 6.30
C ASN A 86 -8.79 3.80 5.32
N ILE A 87 -7.61 4.43 5.36
CA ILE A 87 -6.47 3.91 4.58
C ILE A 87 -6.16 2.51 5.11
N PRO A 88 -6.21 1.45 4.26
CA PRO A 88 -5.78 0.13 4.68
C PRO A 88 -4.32 0.17 5.16
N GLY A 89 -4.04 -0.53 6.25
CA GLY A 89 -2.67 -0.77 6.68
C GLY A 89 -1.88 -1.54 5.61
N GLN A 90 -0.58 -1.65 5.80
CA GLN A 90 0.24 -2.49 4.92
C GLN A 90 -0.12 -3.96 5.14
N PHE A 91 0.16 -4.78 4.14
CA PHE A 91 0.00 -6.23 4.27
C PHE A 91 1.29 -6.97 3.92
N ILE A 92 1.41 -8.19 4.44
CA ILE A 92 2.35 -9.22 3.99
C ILE A 92 1.51 -10.44 3.62
N ALA A 93 1.68 -10.95 2.41
CA ALA A 93 0.94 -12.08 1.87
C ALA A 93 1.86 -13.01 1.06
N GLY A 94 1.41 -14.21 0.82
CA GLY A 94 2.06 -15.19 -0.07
C GLY A 94 1.28 -16.47 -0.13
N THR A 95 1.65 -17.33 -1.07
CA THR A 95 1.10 -18.67 -1.28
C THR A 95 2.16 -19.70 -0.92
N VAL A 96 1.82 -20.72 -0.14
CA VAL A 96 2.74 -21.77 0.26
C VAL A 96 2.44 -23.04 -0.55
N ASP A 97 3.46 -23.59 -1.20
CA ASP A 97 3.36 -24.77 -2.05
C ASP A 97 4.38 -25.86 -1.69
N ASP A 98 4.05 -27.10 -2.03
CA ASP A 98 4.96 -28.25 -2.03
C ASP A 98 5.57 -28.38 -3.43
N PRO A 99 6.87 -28.10 -3.61
CA PRO A 99 7.50 -28.10 -4.93
C PRO A 99 7.59 -29.50 -5.57
N VAL A 100 7.43 -30.57 -4.78
CA VAL A 100 7.52 -31.98 -5.25
C VAL A 100 6.15 -32.45 -5.75
N GLU A 101 5.13 -32.30 -4.90
CA GLU A 101 3.75 -32.71 -5.24
C GLU A 101 3.06 -31.69 -6.15
N LYS A 102 3.57 -30.45 -6.24
CA LYS A 102 2.97 -29.32 -6.96
C LYS A 102 1.57 -28.99 -6.48
N GLU A 103 1.35 -29.12 -5.19
CA GLU A 103 0.11 -28.79 -4.51
C GLU A 103 0.35 -27.69 -3.47
N VAL A 104 -0.70 -26.98 -3.13
CA VAL A 104 -0.64 -25.96 -2.09
C VAL A 104 -0.60 -26.58 -0.70
N VAL A 105 0.10 -25.95 0.23
CA VAL A 105 0.19 -26.41 1.63
C VAL A 105 -0.87 -25.71 2.47
N ILE A 106 -1.95 -26.44 2.76
CA ILE A 106 -3.09 -25.95 3.54
C ILE A 106 -2.82 -26.05 5.04
N GLY A 107 -3.16 -25.01 5.81
CA GLY A 107 -3.07 -25.02 7.27
C GLY A 107 -1.66 -24.78 7.81
N ALA A 108 -0.68 -24.45 6.97
CA ALA A 108 0.65 -24.06 7.41
C ALA A 108 0.58 -22.86 8.36
N ARG A 109 1.28 -22.94 9.46
CA ARG A 109 1.30 -21.88 10.49
C ARG A 109 2.27 -20.80 10.10
N CYS A 110 1.77 -19.59 9.92
CA CYS A 110 2.54 -18.41 9.59
C CYS A 110 2.64 -17.50 10.83
N LEU A 111 3.85 -17.19 11.27
CA LEU A 111 4.15 -16.37 12.43
C LEU A 111 4.94 -15.15 12.00
N LEU A 112 4.39 -13.97 12.27
CA LEU A 112 5.03 -12.70 11.96
C LEU A 112 5.41 -11.99 13.25
N ASN A 113 6.64 -11.52 13.36
CA ASN A 113 7.17 -10.84 14.55
C ASN A 113 7.75 -9.48 14.18
N SER A 114 7.52 -8.47 15.03
CA SER A 114 8.13 -7.14 14.91
C SER A 114 8.06 -6.41 16.25
N GLY A 115 9.19 -5.86 16.72
CA GLY A 115 9.23 -5.01 17.92
C GLY A 115 8.59 -5.61 19.18
N GLY A 116 8.68 -6.93 19.37
CA GLY A 116 8.06 -7.64 20.49
C GLY A 116 6.57 -7.95 20.30
N LYS A 117 5.96 -7.51 19.22
CA LYS A 117 4.60 -7.91 18.83
C LYS A 117 4.62 -9.12 17.92
N ARG A 118 3.58 -9.93 18.00
CA ARG A 118 3.44 -11.16 17.22
C ARG A 118 2.05 -11.22 16.61
N TRP A 119 2.02 -11.65 15.35
CA TRP A 119 0.80 -11.97 14.60
C TRP A 119 0.89 -13.41 14.14
N GLU A 120 -0.25 -14.07 14.05
CA GLU A 120 -0.33 -15.46 13.62
C GLU A 120 -1.52 -15.64 12.68
N THR A 121 -1.28 -16.38 11.59
CA THR A 121 -2.31 -16.83 10.66
C THR A 121 -1.96 -18.24 10.16
N ARG A 122 -2.85 -18.82 9.37
CA ARG A 122 -2.61 -20.09 8.68
C ARG A 122 -2.95 -19.95 7.22
N THR A 123 -2.30 -20.77 6.39
CA THR A 123 -2.66 -20.85 4.99
C THR A 123 -4.06 -21.44 4.81
N ASP A 124 -4.82 -20.88 3.88
CA ASP A 124 -6.18 -21.27 3.54
C ASP A 124 -6.22 -22.46 2.55
N GLU A 125 -7.38 -22.75 1.96
CA GLU A 125 -7.60 -23.81 1.00
C GLU A 125 -6.85 -23.65 -0.33
N TYR A 126 -6.36 -22.43 -0.61
CA TYR A 126 -5.52 -22.11 -1.76
C TYR A 126 -4.03 -22.01 -1.41
N GLY A 127 -3.67 -22.30 -0.16
CA GLY A 127 -2.32 -22.14 0.33
C GLY A 127 -1.92 -20.71 0.64
N ASP A 128 -2.88 -19.77 0.61
CA ASP A 128 -2.64 -18.35 0.79
C ASP A 128 -2.66 -17.96 2.26
N PHE A 129 -1.78 -17.02 2.63
CA PHE A 129 -1.83 -16.37 3.92
C PHE A 129 -1.77 -14.85 3.79
N TRP A 130 -2.41 -14.14 4.74
CA TRP A 130 -2.47 -12.69 4.79
C TRP A 130 -2.25 -12.20 6.22
N PHE A 131 -1.39 -11.19 6.35
CA PHE A 131 -1.29 -10.33 7.51
C PHE A 131 -1.68 -8.92 7.09
N ASN A 132 -2.82 -8.46 7.52
CA ASN A 132 -3.39 -7.15 7.17
C ASN A 132 -3.13 -6.11 8.26
N ASP A 133 -3.33 -4.83 7.92
CA ASP A 133 -3.27 -3.69 8.83
C ASP A 133 -1.97 -3.58 9.63
N LEU A 134 -0.87 -3.96 8.98
CA LEU A 134 0.45 -3.87 9.57
C LEU A 134 0.95 -2.42 9.58
N PRO A 135 1.62 -1.99 10.66
CA PRO A 135 2.33 -0.72 10.66
C PRO A 135 3.54 -0.75 9.71
N VAL A 136 4.01 0.41 9.33
CA VAL A 136 5.30 0.52 8.64
C VAL A 136 6.41 0.07 9.60
N GLY A 137 7.22 -0.90 9.18
CA GLY A 137 8.24 -1.49 10.05
C GLY A 137 9.09 -2.57 9.39
N LEU A 138 9.83 -3.28 10.23
CA LEU A 138 10.59 -4.48 9.88
C LEU A 138 9.96 -5.68 10.55
N PHE A 139 9.76 -6.74 9.80
CA PHE A 139 9.10 -7.95 10.24
C PHE A 139 9.92 -9.20 9.90
N ASP A 140 9.87 -10.17 10.79
CA ASP A 140 10.42 -11.51 10.56
C ASP A 140 9.25 -12.49 10.48
N LEU A 141 9.17 -13.25 9.37
CA LEU A 141 8.13 -14.23 9.10
C LEU A 141 8.71 -15.63 9.19
N SER A 142 8.05 -16.52 9.92
CA SER A 142 8.32 -17.97 9.88
C SER A 142 7.08 -18.74 9.45
N ILE A 143 7.27 -19.71 8.56
CA ILE A 143 6.22 -20.59 8.06
C ILE A 143 6.59 -22.01 8.48
N GLN A 144 5.63 -22.73 9.08
CA GLN A 144 5.83 -24.04 9.67
C GLN A 144 4.66 -24.97 9.35
N MET A 145 4.99 -26.19 8.95
CA MET A 145 4.00 -27.27 8.77
C MET A 145 4.60 -28.59 9.21
N GLN A 146 3.81 -29.47 9.78
CA GLN A 146 4.29 -30.79 10.21
C GLN A 146 4.73 -31.60 9.00
N GLY A 147 5.94 -32.18 9.07
CA GLY A 147 6.55 -32.93 7.96
C GLY A 147 7.28 -32.07 6.94
N TYR A 148 7.38 -30.78 7.18
CA TYR A 148 8.09 -29.82 6.34
C TYR A 148 9.13 -29.04 7.14
N GLY A 149 10.19 -28.63 6.47
CA GLY A 149 11.17 -27.70 7.01
C GLY A 149 10.59 -26.33 7.30
N VAL A 150 11.21 -25.60 8.22
CA VAL A 150 10.78 -24.22 8.55
C VAL A 150 11.30 -23.24 7.50
N LYS A 151 10.41 -22.40 6.93
CA LYS A 151 10.81 -21.30 6.05
C LYS A 151 10.87 -20.01 6.82
N LEU A 152 11.96 -19.25 6.68
CA LEU A 152 12.19 -17.99 7.37
C LEU A 152 12.43 -16.86 6.36
N PHE A 153 11.81 -15.71 6.63
CA PHE A 153 12.09 -14.46 5.96
C PHE A 153 12.41 -13.42 7.02
N GLU A 154 13.55 -12.80 6.90
CA GLU A 154 14.02 -11.78 7.84
C GLU A 154 13.93 -10.38 7.25
N LYS A 155 13.64 -9.40 8.09
CA LYS A 155 13.70 -7.96 7.77
C LYS A 155 12.80 -7.56 6.60
N LEU A 156 11.62 -8.17 6.47
CA LEU A 156 10.61 -7.72 5.53
C LEU A 156 10.18 -6.28 5.86
N ARG A 157 10.29 -5.39 4.88
CA ARG A 157 9.95 -3.98 5.07
C ARG A 157 8.56 -3.67 4.56
N THR A 158 7.69 -3.17 5.42
CA THR A 158 6.32 -2.75 5.08
C THR A 158 6.22 -1.24 4.80
N ARG A 159 7.18 -0.64 4.06
CA ARG A 159 7.00 0.71 3.51
C ARG A 159 5.91 0.74 2.43
N GLN A 160 5.65 -0.40 1.82
CA GLN A 160 4.57 -0.71 0.89
C GLN A 160 4.10 -2.13 1.18
N CYS A 161 2.96 -2.51 0.63
CA CYS A 161 2.46 -3.88 0.71
C CYS A 161 3.49 -4.87 0.14
N VAL A 162 3.66 -6.01 0.80
CA VAL A 162 4.64 -7.05 0.45
C VAL A 162 3.87 -8.30 0.03
N ASN A 163 3.98 -8.68 -1.24
CA ASN A 163 3.55 -9.97 -1.72
C ASN A 163 4.80 -10.82 -1.99
N LEU A 164 4.94 -11.94 -1.28
CA LEU A 164 6.08 -12.85 -1.39
C LEU A 164 5.97 -13.83 -2.57
N GLY A 165 4.78 -13.87 -3.21
CA GLY A 165 4.49 -14.83 -4.28
C GLY A 165 4.45 -16.26 -3.77
N ASP A 166 4.84 -17.22 -4.64
CA ASP A 166 4.88 -18.63 -4.34
C ASP A 166 6.09 -18.96 -3.47
N ILE A 167 5.85 -19.65 -2.37
CA ILE A 167 6.84 -19.98 -1.34
C ILE A 167 6.96 -21.49 -1.22
N PRO A 168 7.98 -22.09 -1.84
CA PRO A 168 8.19 -23.53 -1.74
C PRO A 168 8.57 -23.91 -0.31
N LEU A 169 7.83 -24.87 0.24
CA LEU A 169 8.08 -25.49 1.55
C LEU A 169 8.53 -26.94 1.34
N GLU A 170 9.81 -27.20 1.57
CA GLU A 170 10.40 -28.50 1.36
C GLU A 170 10.04 -29.47 2.48
N ARG A 171 9.76 -30.74 2.13
CA ARG A 171 9.52 -31.80 3.14
C ARG A 171 10.79 -32.12 3.92
N GLU A 172 10.64 -32.46 5.19
CA GLU A 172 11.74 -32.98 5.98
C GLU A 172 12.11 -34.39 5.45
N GLU A 173 13.38 -34.58 5.14
CA GLU A 173 13.87 -35.95 4.82
C GLU A 173 13.67 -36.83 6.05
N THR A 174 12.79 -37.82 5.92
CA THR A 174 12.62 -38.87 6.94
C THR A 174 13.91 -39.69 6.95
N LYS A 175 14.71 -39.54 8.00
CA LYS A 175 15.86 -40.38 8.28
C LYS A 175 15.44 -41.77 8.76
#